data_9c748c1b69fa065df09daaf4751f645e
#
_entry.id   9c748c1b69fa065df09daaf4751f645e
#
_cell.length_a   1.000
_cell.length_b   1.000
_cell.length_c   1.000
_cell.angle_alpha   90.00
_cell.angle_beta   90.00
_cell.angle_gamma   90.00
#
_symmetry.space_group_name_H-M   'P 1'
#
loop_
_entity.id
_entity.type
_entity.pdbx_description
1 polymer ?
#
loop_
_entity_poly.entity_id
_entity_poly.type
_entity_poly.pdbx_seq_one_letter_code
_entity_poly.pdbx_strand_id
1 'polypeptide(L)'
;LTKQQIDDVASFIVSAQTAPGLLQGLELPLSVKTKHYNLKIEKLITSGIAGPWGLEFVDHNRALITGNTGELRWMVNGKLDSQPIQGLPQTYAADNYGGMMDLALDPEYNKTGWVYLAYSHNSQNSKDKMTPGLTKIVRGRVVNHRWTDQQVLFEVQDSLYVKGGSRWGCRFLIDKQGFLYFTIGDMGRADDSQDLSKATGKIYRINRDGSIPTDNPLYGKPGVIQAIYSWGNRNTQGLAQHPESGVIYASEHGPQGGDELNILKNGGNYGWPVVTYGIDYDGSVLTDLTHKDGMEQPITYWTPSIAIGAIEFVTGSEFVRWKNNLIVTALKFQELRRLVIDGDHVKDQEILLKGYGRVRDVKFGPDGAMYVITNGPDQVIRITQE
;
A
#
# COMPACT_ATOMS: atom_id res chain seq x y z
N LEU A 1 -18.79 15.57 -22.13
CA LEU A 1 -18.10 14.75 -23.14
C LEU A 1 -19.06 14.53 -24.32
N THR A 2 -18.56 14.64 -25.55
CA THR A 2 -19.33 14.27 -26.72
C THR A 2 -19.48 12.75 -26.80
N LYS A 3 -20.47 12.25 -27.53
CA LYS A 3 -20.65 10.80 -27.74
C LYS A 3 -19.35 10.15 -28.29
N GLN A 4 -18.67 10.82 -29.23
CA GLN A 4 -17.39 10.36 -29.76
C GLN A 4 -16.30 10.24 -28.69
N GLN A 5 -16.20 11.22 -27.78
CA GLN A 5 -15.24 11.17 -26.66
C GLN A 5 -15.55 10.03 -25.68
N ILE A 6 -16.84 9.74 -25.46
CA ILE A 6 -17.27 8.60 -24.64
C ILE A 6 -16.92 7.27 -25.34
N ASP A 7 -17.18 7.16 -26.65
CA ASP A 7 -16.88 5.98 -27.44
C ASP A 7 -15.36 5.75 -27.55
N ASP A 8 -14.55 6.81 -27.67
CA ASP A 8 -13.09 6.74 -27.71
C ASP A 8 -12.52 6.27 -26.36
N VAL A 9 -13.07 6.77 -25.25
CA VAL A 9 -12.72 6.33 -23.89
C VAL A 9 -13.14 4.87 -23.67
N ALA A 10 -14.34 4.48 -24.10
CA ALA A 10 -14.82 3.11 -24.02
C ALA A 10 -13.95 2.16 -24.85
N SER A 11 -13.59 2.53 -26.09
CA SER A 11 -12.69 1.78 -26.94
C SER A 11 -11.29 1.64 -26.36
N PHE A 12 -10.77 2.71 -25.74
CA PHE A 12 -9.49 2.68 -25.03
C PHE A 12 -9.54 1.75 -23.81
N ILE A 13 -10.63 1.79 -23.05
CA ILE A 13 -10.83 0.89 -21.89
C ILE A 13 -10.86 -0.57 -22.35
N VAL A 14 -11.62 -0.89 -23.40
CA VAL A 14 -11.70 -2.25 -23.95
C VAL A 14 -10.34 -2.71 -24.48
N SER A 15 -9.62 -1.86 -25.23
CA SER A 15 -8.28 -2.20 -25.75
C SER A 15 -7.24 -2.38 -24.63
N ALA A 16 -7.32 -1.60 -23.56
CA ALA A 16 -6.46 -1.75 -22.40
C ALA A 16 -6.77 -3.02 -21.58
N GLN A 17 -7.99 -3.53 -21.65
CA GLN A 17 -8.39 -4.80 -21.00
C GLN A 17 -7.98 -6.03 -21.82
N THR A 18 -7.95 -5.93 -23.15
CA THR A 18 -7.62 -7.03 -24.04
C THR A 18 -6.13 -7.21 -24.32
N ALA A 19 -5.28 -6.31 -23.82
CA ALA A 19 -3.84 -6.35 -24.01
C ALA A 19 -3.03 -6.58 -22.70
N PRO A 20 -3.32 -7.63 -21.89
CA PRO A 20 -2.47 -7.94 -20.75
C PRO A 20 -1.06 -8.42 -21.12
N GLY A 21 -0.81 -8.75 -22.39
CA GLY A 21 0.45 -9.31 -22.87
C GLY A 21 1.45 -8.32 -23.47
N LEU A 22 1.05 -7.09 -23.77
CA LEU A 22 1.90 -6.13 -24.47
C LEU A 22 3.02 -5.50 -23.64
N LEU A 23 2.96 -5.61 -22.30
CA LEU A 23 3.97 -5.05 -21.39
C LEU A 23 4.82 -6.12 -20.70
N GLN A 24 4.61 -7.40 -20.99
CA GLN A 24 5.48 -8.46 -20.46
C GLN A 24 6.75 -8.57 -21.30
N GLY A 25 7.90 -8.40 -20.64
CA GLY A 25 9.21 -8.68 -21.21
C GLY A 25 10.03 -7.46 -21.64
N LEU A 26 9.60 -6.25 -21.33
CA LEU A 26 10.48 -5.09 -21.49
C LEU A 26 11.66 -5.17 -20.53
N GLU A 27 12.86 -4.99 -21.06
CA GLU A 27 14.05 -4.82 -20.21
C GLU A 27 14.05 -3.44 -19.58
N LEU A 28 14.33 -3.33 -18.28
CA LEU A 28 14.54 -2.06 -17.60
C LEU A 28 15.63 -1.29 -18.30
N PRO A 29 15.40 -0.04 -18.73
CA PRO A 29 16.44 0.80 -19.30
C PRO A 29 17.48 1.13 -18.23
N LEU A 30 18.71 1.41 -18.64
CA LEU A 30 19.74 1.86 -17.72
C LEU A 30 19.53 3.32 -17.30
N SER A 31 18.82 4.09 -18.12
CA SER A 31 18.54 5.50 -17.89
C SER A 31 17.19 5.91 -18.48
N VAL A 32 16.52 6.85 -17.81
CA VAL A 32 15.26 7.44 -18.25
C VAL A 32 15.31 8.96 -18.10
N LYS A 33 14.98 9.67 -19.18
CA LYS A 33 14.85 11.13 -19.17
C LYS A 33 13.47 11.53 -18.63
N THR A 34 13.48 12.44 -17.65
CA THR A 34 12.27 13.05 -17.07
C THR A 34 12.26 14.57 -17.32
N LYS A 35 11.22 15.26 -16.85
CA LYS A 35 11.16 16.73 -16.94
C LYS A 35 12.33 17.43 -16.24
N HIS A 36 12.92 16.83 -15.20
CA HIS A 36 13.90 17.48 -14.35
C HIS A 36 15.25 16.78 -14.27
N TYR A 37 15.30 15.47 -14.50
CA TYR A 37 16.47 14.62 -14.31
C TYR A 37 16.61 13.59 -15.42
N ASN A 38 17.84 13.16 -15.67
CA ASN A 38 18.11 11.84 -16.20
C ASN A 38 18.20 10.88 -15.02
N LEU A 39 17.38 9.84 -15.00
CA LEU A 39 17.38 8.84 -13.95
C LEU A 39 18.28 7.69 -14.36
N LYS A 40 19.19 7.29 -13.48
CA LYS A 40 19.96 6.06 -13.59
C LYS A 40 19.22 4.95 -12.85
N ILE A 41 19.12 3.76 -13.46
CA ILE A 41 18.38 2.62 -12.93
C ILE A 41 19.32 1.45 -12.75
N GLU A 42 19.37 0.89 -11.53
CA GLU A 42 20.16 -0.27 -11.14
C GLU A 42 19.28 -1.38 -10.64
N LYS A 43 19.43 -2.61 -11.15
CA LYS A 43 18.80 -3.81 -10.59
C LYS A 43 19.65 -4.30 -9.42
N LEU A 44 19.11 -4.29 -8.21
CA LEU A 44 19.83 -4.77 -7.03
C LEU A 44 19.50 -6.23 -6.72
N ILE A 45 18.22 -6.60 -6.69
CA ILE A 45 17.74 -7.95 -6.41
C ILE A 45 16.82 -8.35 -7.56
N THR A 46 17.10 -9.52 -8.17
CA THR A 46 16.33 -10.04 -9.30
C THR A 46 15.85 -11.48 -9.07
N SER A 47 16.17 -12.05 -7.91
CA SER A 47 15.78 -13.41 -7.52
C SER A 47 15.99 -13.63 -6.02
N GLY A 48 15.48 -14.73 -5.50
CA GLY A 48 15.72 -15.17 -4.12
C GLY A 48 14.68 -14.70 -3.09
N ILE A 49 13.70 -13.89 -3.51
CA ILE A 49 12.53 -13.55 -2.73
C ILE A 49 11.30 -13.64 -3.65
N ALA A 50 10.22 -14.23 -3.17
CA ALA A 50 8.99 -14.39 -3.93
C ALA A 50 7.95 -13.34 -3.52
N GLY A 51 7.41 -12.64 -4.51
CA GLY A 51 6.41 -11.59 -4.32
C GLY A 51 6.85 -10.54 -3.31
N PRO A 52 8.01 -9.86 -3.49
CA PRO A 52 8.45 -8.84 -2.56
C PRO A 52 7.36 -7.77 -2.41
N TRP A 53 7.11 -7.36 -1.15
CA TRP A 53 5.99 -6.49 -0.85
C TRP A 53 6.40 -5.14 -0.29
N GLY A 54 7.09 -5.10 0.85
CA GLY A 54 7.51 -3.90 1.55
C GLY A 54 9.00 -3.89 1.81
N LEU A 55 9.59 -2.69 1.87
CA LEU A 55 10.99 -2.44 2.12
C LEU A 55 11.15 -1.36 3.18
N GLU A 56 11.99 -1.59 4.21
CA GLU A 56 12.35 -0.56 5.19
C GLU A 56 13.84 -0.56 5.50
N PHE A 57 14.47 0.61 5.46
CA PHE A 57 15.89 0.79 5.76
C PHE A 57 16.14 0.89 7.24
N VAL A 58 17.02 0.04 7.74
CA VAL A 58 17.52 0.09 9.13
C VAL A 58 18.67 1.09 9.27
N ASP A 59 19.53 1.11 8.27
CA ASP A 59 20.69 2.01 8.16
C ASP A 59 21.12 2.13 6.69
N HIS A 60 22.26 2.80 6.44
CA HIS A 60 22.81 2.99 5.09
C HIS A 60 23.10 1.70 4.34
N ASN A 61 23.34 0.60 5.04
CA ASN A 61 23.79 -0.67 4.44
C ASN A 61 22.74 -1.76 4.50
N ARG A 62 21.72 -1.63 5.37
CA ARG A 62 20.79 -2.72 5.66
C ARG A 62 19.34 -2.27 5.55
N ALA A 63 18.55 -3.11 4.92
CA ALA A 63 17.10 -2.99 4.90
C ALA A 63 16.44 -4.34 5.17
N LEU A 64 15.19 -4.33 5.59
CA LEU A 64 14.32 -5.48 5.68
C LEU A 64 13.36 -5.47 4.50
N ILE A 65 13.11 -6.65 3.92
CA ILE A 65 12.15 -6.84 2.81
C ILE A 65 11.20 -7.98 3.19
N THR A 66 9.91 -7.75 3.03
CA THR A 66 8.89 -8.79 3.13
C THR A 66 8.63 -9.45 1.78
N GLY A 67 8.37 -10.76 1.80
CA GLY A 67 7.85 -11.52 0.65
C GLY A 67 6.48 -12.10 0.98
N ASN A 68 5.52 -12.02 0.04
CA ASN A 68 4.14 -12.41 0.30
C ASN A 68 3.95 -13.90 0.63
N THR A 69 4.94 -14.73 0.37
CA THR A 69 4.96 -16.14 0.79
C THR A 69 5.22 -16.36 2.29
N GLY A 70 5.42 -15.28 3.05
CA GLY A 70 5.67 -15.34 4.50
C GLY A 70 7.12 -15.13 4.87
N GLU A 71 7.92 -14.56 3.98
CA GLU A 71 9.33 -14.30 4.19
C GLU A 71 9.59 -12.89 4.74
N LEU A 72 10.58 -12.78 5.61
CA LEU A 72 11.27 -11.54 5.96
C LEU A 72 12.77 -11.77 5.74
N ARG A 73 13.40 -10.89 4.96
CA ARG A 73 14.79 -11.05 4.54
C ARG A 73 15.58 -9.77 4.79
N TRP A 74 16.85 -9.92 5.07
CA TRP A 74 17.78 -8.81 5.01
C TRP A 74 18.21 -8.51 3.58
N MET A 75 18.25 -7.24 3.23
CA MET A 75 19.06 -6.71 2.15
C MET A 75 20.29 -6.04 2.76
N VAL A 76 21.48 -6.47 2.37
CA VAL A 76 22.76 -5.95 2.88
C VAL A 76 23.59 -5.44 1.70
N ASN A 77 23.95 -4.16 1.71
CA ASN A 77 24.68 -3.50 0.62
C ASN A 77 24.03 -3.75 -0.77
N GLY A 78 22.71 -3.65 -0.84
CA GLY A 78 21.94 -3.84 -2.08
C GLY A 78 21.76 -5.30 -2.51
N LYS A 79 22.21 -6.27 -1.74
CA LYS A 79 22.09 -7.70 -2.04
C LYS A 79 21.22 -8.41 -1.00
N LEU A 80 20.41 -9.36 -1.47
CA LEU A 80 19.64 -10.20 -0.57
C LEU A 80 20.57 -11.10 0.24
N ASP A 81 20.43 -11.10 1.57
CA ASP A 81 21.16 -12.01 2.45
C ASP A 81 20.71 -13.46 2.16
N SER A 82 21.64 -14.37 2.07
CA SER A 82 21.36 -15.80 1.80
C SER A 82 20.59 -16.47 2.95
N GLN A 83 20.74 -15.98 4.18
CA GLN A 83 20.11 -16.56 5.37
C GLN A 83 18.73 -15.93 5.61
N PRO A 84 17.62 -16.69 5.51
CA PRO A 84 16.30 -16.17 5.83
C PRO A 84 16.13 -15.96 7.34
N ILE A 85 15.26 -15.03 7.71
CA ILE A 85 14.85 -14.82 9.11
C ILE A 85 13.89 -15.93 9.51
N GLN A 86 14.21 -16.63 10.60
CA GLN A 86 13.47 -17.76 11.13
C GLN A 86 12.49 -17.35 12.22
N GLY A 87 11.46 -18.18 12.51
CA GLY A 87 10.53 -17.97 13.62
C GLY A 87 9.44 -16.92 13.34
N LEU A 88 9.25 -16.55 12.10
CA LEU A 88 8.19 -15.64 11.67
C LEU A 88 6.80 -16.22 11.94
N PRO A 89 5.77 -15.39 12.10
CA PRO A 89 4.40 -15.86 12.20
C PRO A 89 3.98 -16.61 10.94
N GLN A 90 3.17 -17.65 11.11
CA GLN A 90 2.61 -18.37 9.98
C GLN A 90 1.60 -17.47 9.26
N THR A 91 1.80 -17.29 7.96
CA THR A 91 0.92 -16.49 7.12
C THR A 91 -0.06 -17.38 6.36
N TYR A 92 -1.20 -16.81 6.05
CA TYR A 92 -2.20 -17.40 5.18
C TYR A 92 -2.19 -16.68 3.83
N ALA A 93 -1.91 -17.39 2.76
CA ALA A 93 -1.97 -16.84 1.40
C ALA A 93 -2.86 -17.74 0.54
N ALA A 94 -3.88 -17.16 -0.08
CA ALA A 94 -4.75 -17.84 -1.03
C ALA A 94 -4.58 -17.21 -2.41
N ASP A 95 -4.23 -18.03 -3.40
CA ASP A 95 -4.15 -17.62 -4.82
C ASP A 95 -3.31 -16.33 -5.04
N ASN A 96 -2.19 -16.19 -4.33
CA ASN A 96 -1.31 -15.00 -4.31
C ASN A 96 -1.91 -13.75 -3.65
N TYR A 97 -3.00 -13.88 -2.90
CA TYR A 97 -3.56 -12.81 -2.09
C TYR A 97 -3.25 -13.04 -0.61
N GLY A 98 -3.01 -11.96 0.13
CA GLY A 98 -2.59 -12.05 1.52
C GLY A 98 -1.11 -12.41 1.65
N GLY A 99 -0.77 -13.23 2.64
CA GLY A 99 0.60 -13.55 3.00
C GLY A 99 1.21 -12.51 3.94
N MET A 100 2.52 -12.37 3.91
CA MET A 100 3.21 -11.27 4.61
C MET A 100 3.16 -10.03 3.70
N MET A 101 2.67 -8.94 4.25
CA MET A 101 2.45 -7.72 3.50
C MET A 101 3.48 -6.66 3.91
N ASP A 102 3.04 -5.55 4.44
CA ASP A 102 3.91 -4.44 4.77
C ASP A 102 4.69 -4.63 6.08
N LEU A 103 5.76 -3.85 6.19
CA LEU A 103 6.53 -3.71 7.42
C LEU A 103 6.77 -2.23 7.70
N ALA A 104 7.03 -1.92 8.96
CA ALA A 104 7.54 -0.61 9.38
C ALA A 104 8.58 -0.79 10.49
N LEU A 105 9.48 0.16 10.64
CA LEU A 105 10.41 0.21 11.74
C LEU A 105 9.93 1.21 12.80
N ASP A 106 10.17 0.89 14.07
CA ASP A 106 10.00 1.86 15.15
C ASP A 106 10.89 3.09 14.90
N PRO A 107 10.40 4.34 15.05
CA PRO A 107 11.23 5.53 14.90
C PRO A 107 12.47 5.53 15.79
N GLU A 108 12.42 4.80 16.89
CA GLU A 108 13.55 4.57 17.78
C GLU A 108 14.17 3.16 17.61
N TYR A 109 14.13 2.60 16.40
CA TYR A 109 14.59 1.24 16.10
C TYR A 109 15.98 0.93 16.68
N ASN A 110 16.91 1.86 16.59
CA ASN A 110 18.28 1.70 17.14
C ASN A 110 18.30 1.45 18.65
N LYS A 111 17.25 1.86 19.39
CA LYS A 111 17.11 1.63 20.83
C LYS A 111 16.20 0.44 21.13
N THR A 112 15.10 0.32 20.37
CA THR A 112 14.02 -0.62 20.66
C THR A 112 14.16 -1.94 19.91
N GLY A 113 14.71 -1.90 18.69
CA GLY A 113 14.76 -3.03 17.76
C GLY A 113 13.40 -3.46 17.23
N TRP A 114 12.31 -2.70 17.47
CA TRP A 114 10.98 -3.10 17.05
C TRP A 114 10.78 -2.97 15.55
N VAL A 115 10.28 -4.05 14.97
CA VAL A 115 9.79 -4.16 13.60
C VAL A 115 8.30 -4.48 13.66
N TYR A 116 7.49 -3.76 12.93
CA TYR A 116 6.06 -4.00 12.78
C TYR A 116 5.82 -4.82 11.52
N LEU A 117 4.95 -5.84 11.59
CA LEU A 117 4.58 -6.68 10.46
C LEU A 117 3.07 -6.79 10.34
N ALA A 118 2.58 -6.68 9.10
CA ALA A 118 1.21 -6.99 8.73
C ALA A 118 1.18 -8.30 7.93
N TYR A 119 0.30 -9.19 8.29
CA TYR A 119 0.14 -10.45 7.57
C TYR A 119 -1.30 -10.96 7.63
N SER A 120 -1.67 -11.75 6.64
CA SER A 120 -2.95 -12.44 6.64
C SER A 120 -2.90 -13.64 7.59
N HIS A 121 -3.88 -13.71 8.46
CA HIS A 121 -3.99 -14.71 9.52
C HIS A 121 -5.35 -15.37 9.50
N ASN A 122 -5.40 -16.66 9.88
CA ASN A 122 -6.60 -17.36 10.29
C ASN A 122 -6.35 -18.16 11.57
N SER A 123 -7.36 -18.28 12.42
CA SER A 123 -7.23 -18.93 13.73
C SER A 123 -6.93 -20.43 13.66
N GLN A 124 -7.16 -21.06 12.51
CA GLN A 124 -6.95 -22.50 12.30
C GLN A 124 -5.56 -22.81 11.70
N ASN A 125 -4.75 -21.79 11.36
CA ASN A 125 -3.51 -21.94 10.60
C ASN A 125 -3.68 -22.80 9.33
N SER A 126 -4.87 -22.75 8.74
CA SER A 126 -5.25 -23.52 7.56
C SER A 126 -4.71 -22.84 6.29
N LYS A 127 -4.30 -23.65 5.31
CA LYS A 127 -3.99 -23.17 3.96
C LYS A 127 -5.20 -23.16 3.03
N ASP A 128 -6.35 -23.67 3.50
CA ASP A 128 -7.58 -23.61 2.73
C ASP A 128 -8.08 -22.17 2.61
N LYS A 129 -8.18 -21.69 1.37
CA LYS A 129 -8.64 -20.34 1.03
C LYS A 129 -10.07 -20.02 1.51
N MET A 130 -10.85 -21.03 1.83
CA MET A 130 -12.19 -20.88 2.38
C MET A 130 -12.21 -20.74 3.90
N THR A 131 -11.07 -20.92 4.56
CA THR A 131 -10.95 -20.65 6.00
C THR A 131 -11.07 -19.14 6.24
N PRO A 132 -11.94 -18.70 7.15
CA PRO A 132 -12.05 -17.28 7.46
C PRO A 132 -10.74 -16.73 8.00
N GLY A 133 -10.37 -15.55 7.54
CA GLY A 133 -9.13 -14.87 7.95
C GLY A 133 -9.27 -13.36 7.95
N LEU A 134 -8.27 -12.68 8.49
CA LEU A 134 -8.14 -11.23 8.47
C LEU A 134 -6.67 -10.81 8.57
N THR A 135 -6.39 -9.56 8.27
CA THR A 135 -5.08 -8.95 8.50
C THR A 135 -4.82 -8.80 10.00
N LYS A 136 -3.68 -9.30 10.45
CA LYS A 136 -3.18 -9.21 11.82
C LYS A 136 -1.93 -8.35 11.86
N ILE A 137 -1.79 -7.56 12.93
CA ILE A 137 -0.65 -6.67 13.14
C ILE A 137 0.10 -7.14 14.37
N VAL A 138 1.40 -7.32 14.20
CA VAL A 138 2.33 -7.67 15.28
C VAL A 138 3.54 -6.76 15.27
N ARG A 139 4.27 -6.70 16.38
CA ARG A 139 5.65 -6.24 16.40
C ARG A 139 6.55 -7.31 17.00
N GLY A 140 7.81 -7.29 16.64
CA GLY A 140 8.83 -8.19 17.16
C GLY A 140 10.22 -7.61 16.91
N ARG A 141 11.26 -8.40 17.20
CA ARG A 141 12.66 -8.04 16.95
C ARG A 141 13.33 -9.07 16.05
N VAL A 142 14.28 -8.62 15.27
CA VAL A 142 15.15 -9.52 14.50
C VAL A 142 16.51 -9.60 15.15
N VAL A 143 16.80 -10.73 15.78
CA VAL A 143 18.07 -10.98 16.47
C VAL A 143 18.71 -12.23 15.88
N ASN A 144 19.93 -12.12 15.35
CA ASN A 144 20.67 -13.24 14.77
C ASN A 144 19.82 -14.06 13.76
N HIS A 145 19.18 -13.39 12.80
CA HIS A 145 18.28 -13.99 11.80
C HIS A 145 17.09 -14.75 12.41
N ARG A 146 16.62 -14.34 13.59
CA ARG A 146 15.42 -14.90 14.21
C ARG A 146 14.47 -13.79 14.62
N TRP A 147 13.19 -14.00 14.34
CA TRP A 147 12.08 -13.21 14.87
C TRP A 147 11.83 -13.59 16.33
N THR A 148 11.87 -12.62 17.22
CA THR A 148 11.75 -12.81 18.67
C THR A 148 10.84 -11.75 19.29
N ASP A 149 10.47 -11.95 20.55
CA ASP A 149 9.70 -10.98 21.36
C ASP A 149 8.39 -10.52 20.74
N GLN A 150 7.74 -11.41 19.95
CA GLN A 150 6.53 -11.06 19.26
C GLN A 150 5.41 -10.60 20.20
N GLN A 151 4.79 -9.48 19.87
CA GLN A 151 3.61 -8.93 20.53
C GLN A 151 2.52 -8.66 19.49
N VAL A 152 1.29 -9.08 19.82
CA VAL A 152 0.12 -8.76 18.98
C VAL A 152 -0.33 -7.35 19.31
N LEU A 153 -0.45 -6.51 18.28
CA LEU A 153 -0.90 -5.12 18.40
C LEU A 153 -2.36 -4.93 17.97
N PHE A 154 -2.77 -5.69 16.95
CA PHE A 154 -4.15 -5.68 16.49
C PHE A 154 -4.57 -7.06 15.98
N GLU A 155 -5.65 -7.53 16.52
CA GLU A 155 -6.37 -8.74 16.13
C GLU A 155 -7.83 -8.56 16.50
N VAL A 156 -8.73 -9.08 15.69
CA VAL A 156 -10.16 -9.08 16.00
C VAL A 156 -10.63 -10.48 16.37
N GLN A 157 -11.82 -10.57 16.93
CA GLN A 157 -12.45 -11.87 17.23
C GLN A 157 -12.71 -12.65 15.94
N ASP A 158 -12.59 -13.98 15.99
CA ASP A 158 -12.80 -14.89 14.85
C ASP A 158 -14.16 -14.71 14.16
N SER A 159 -15.18 -14.27 14.90
CA SER A 159 -16.51 -13.96 14.34
C SER A 159 -16.51 -12.81 13.33
N LEU A 160 -15.44 -12.01 13.30
CA LEU A 160 -15.23 -10.91 12.34
C LEU A 160 -14.32 -11.32 11.18
N TYR A 161 -13.80 -12.54 11.17
CA TYR A 161 -12.99 -13.07 10.07
C TYR A 161 -13.84 -13.33 8.84
N VAL A 162 -13.28 -13.08 7.67
CA VAL A 162 -13.97 -13.14 6.37
C VAL A 162 -13.52 -14.37 5.60
N LYS A 163 -14.48 -15.09 5.00
CA LYS A 163 -14.18 -16.24 4.11
C LYS A 163 -13.73 -15.76 2.74
N GLY A 164 -12.70 -16.42 2.23
CA GLY A 164 -12.08 -16.05 0.97
C GLY A 164 -11.35 -14.73 1.12
N GLY A 165 -11.01 -14.12 0.03
CA GLY A 165 -10.57 -12.75 0.14
C GLY A 165 -9.45 -12.39 -0.82
N SER A 166 -9.75 -11.38 -1.53
CA SER A 166 -8.85 -10.44 -2.18
C SER A 166 -8.87 -9.15 -1.35
N ARG A 167 -7.98 -8.20 -1.65
CA ARG A 167 -8.02 -6.88 -1.02
C ARG A 167 -7.79 -6.90 0.50
N TRP A 168 -6.70 -7.53 0.92
CA TRP A 168 -6.31 -7.64 2.33
C TRP A 168 -5.78 -6.32 2.94
N GLY A 169 -5.48 -5.29 2.13
CA GLY A 169 -4.59 -4.22 2.50
C GLY A 169 -3.16 -4.74 2.36
N CYS A 170 -2.23 -4.50 3.17
CA CYS A 170 -2.11 -3.55 4.26
C CYS A 170 -0.96 -2.58 3.91
N ARG A 171 -1.04 -1.36 4.40
CA ARG A 171 0.06 -0.41 4.34
C ARG A 171 0.22 0.24 5.71
N PHE A 172 1.47 0.41 6.16
CA PHE A 172 1.81 1.11 7.38
C PHE A 172 2.20 2.56 7.15
N LEU A 173 1.93 3.36 8.17
CA LEU A 173 2.54 4.68 8.38
C LEU A 173 2.73 4.88 9.88
N ILE A 174 3.93 5.29 10.30
CA ILE A 174 4.13 5.86 11.62
C ILE A 174 4.28 7.37 11.44
N ASP A 175 3.33 8.14 11.98
CA ASP A 175 3.33 9.58 11.82
C ASP A 175 4.36 10.27 12.73
N LYS A 176 4.54 11.57 12.55
CA LYS A 176 5.49 12.38 13.35
C LYS A 176 5.15 12.44 14.83
N GLN A 177 3.90 12.15 15.21
CA GLN A 177 3.44 12.05 16.58
C GLN A 177 3.72 10.68 17.19
N GLY A 178 4.11 9.70 16.37
CA GLY A 178 4.44 8.34 16.78
C GLY A 178 3.24 7.40 16.82
N PHE A 179 2.11 7.75 16.21
CA PHE A 179 0.99 6.84 16.04
C PHE A 179 1.22 5.89 14.86
N LEU A 180 0.84 4.64 15.02
CA LEU A 180 0.86 3.63 13.98
C LEU A 180 -0.49 3.58 13.27
N TYR A 181 -0.48 3.91 11.98
CA TYR A 181 -1.61 3.71 11.07
C TYR A 181 -1.41 2.42 10.27
N PHE A 182 -2.51 1.73 9.97
CA PHE A 182 -2.52 0.58 9.07
C PHE A 182 -3.87 0.43 8.39
N THR A 183 -3.89 -0.28 7.26
CA THR A 183 -5.08 -0.42 6.43
C THR A 183 -5.54 -1.86 6.36
N ILE A 184 -6.86 -2.08 6.34
CA ILE A 184 -7.47 -3.38 6.03
C ILE A 184 -8.51 -3.13 4.92
N GLY A 185 -8.36 -3.83 3.80
CA GLY A 185 -9.30 -3.73 2.69
C GLY A 185 -10.66 -4.36 2.98
N ASP A 186 -11.62 -4.16 2.10
CA ASP A 186 -12.99 -4.67 2.26
C ASP A 186 -13.12 -6.20 2.11
N MET A 187 -12.07 -6.86 1.63
CA MET A 187 -11.96 -8.31 1.43
C MET A 187 -13.16 -8.92 0.66
N GLY A 188 -13.80 -8.14 -0.22
CA GLY A 188 -14.99 -8.54 -0.96
C GLY A 188 -16.30 -8.34 -0.21
N ARG A 189 -16.26 -7.68 0.95
CA ARG A 189 -17.42 -7.38 1.80
C ARG A 189 -17.67 -5.87 1.77
N ALA A 190 -18.10 -5.39 0.60
CA ALA A 190 -18.21 -3.95 0.33
C ALA A 190 -19.03 -3.20 1.40
N ASP A 191 -20.20 -3.74 1.78
CA ASP A 191 -21.10 -3.13 2.76
C ASP A 191 -20.47 -3.02 4.16
N ASP A 192 -19.59 -3.96 4.53
CA ASP A 192 -18.87 -3.92 5.80
C ASP A 192 -18.01 -2.64 5.93
N SER A 193 -17.65 -2.00 4.81
CA SER A 193 -16.87 -0.75 4.82
C SER A 193 -17.60 0.40 5.51
N GLN A 194 -18.95 0.39 5.54
CA GLN A 194 -19.77 1.39 6.23
C GLN A 194 -20.17 0.97 7.66
N ASP A 195 -20.01 -0.30 8.03
CA ASP A 195 -20.36 -0.81 9.38
C ASP A 195 -19.15 -0.71 10.32
N LEU A 196 -19.23 0.13 11.34
CA LEU A 196 -18.15 0.38 12.30
C LEU A 196 -17.93 -0.78 13.28
N SER A 197 -18.82 -1.78 13.31
CA SER A 197 -18.65 -3.03 14.06
C SER A 197 -17.82 -4.07 13.28
N LYS A 198 -17.59 -3.86 11.99
CA LYS A 198 -16.83 -4.73 11.09
C LYS A 198 -15.40 -4.23 10.90
N ALA A 199 -14.50 -5.17 10.65
CA ALA A 199 -13.07 -4.86 10.57
C ALA A 199 -12.56 -4.55 9.15
N THR A 200 -13.35 -4.80 8.13
CA THR A 200 -12.94 -4.63 6.73
C THR A 200 -13.29 -3.25 6.18
N GLY A 201 -12.50 -2.76 5.21
CA GLY A 201 -12.72 -1.47 4.57
C GLY A 201 -12.43 -0.27 5.47
N LYS A 202 -11.31 -0.31 6.22
CA LYS A 202 -10.97 0.69 7.25
C LYS A 202 -9.49 1.09 7.20
N ILE A 203 -9.22 2.30 7.69
CA ILE A 203 -7.89 2.73 8.13
C ILE A 203 -7.91 2.85 9.65
N TYR A 204 -6.91 2.29 10.29
CA TYR A 204 -6.78 2.19 11.73
C TYR A 204 -5.68 3.10 12.26
N ARG A 205 -5.80 3.54 13.51
CA ARG A 205 -4.74 4.23 14.24
C ARG A 205 -4.65 3.67 15.66
N ILE A 206 -3.43 3.27 16.05
CA ILE A 206 -3.12 2.77 17.39
C ILE A 206 -1.82 3.41 17.88
N ASN A 207 -1.57 3.33 19.18
CA ASN A 207 -0.24 3.57 19.73
C ASN A 207 0.71 2.44 19.31
N ARG A 208 2.01 2.69 19.32
CA ARG A 208 3.04 1.71 18.95
C ARG A 208 3.06 0.45 19.82
N ASP A 209 2.42 0.47 20.97
CA ASP A 209 2.24 -0.68 21.87
C ASP A 209 0.91 -1.42 21.69
N GLY A 210 0.08 -0.99 20.75
CA GLY A 210 -1.23 -1.56 20.44
C GLY A 210 -2.39 -0.93 21.21
N SER A 211 -2.14 -0.08 22.20
CA SER A 211 -3.21 0.63 22.92
C SER A 211 -3.89 1.65 21.98
N ILE A 212 -5.16 1.97 22.29
CA ILE A 212 -5.98 2.84 21.45
C ILE A 212 -5.83 4.29 21.91
N PRO A 213 -5.44 5.22 21.02
CA PRO A 213 -5.38 6.65 21.33
C PRO A 213 -6.74 7.20 21.77
N THR A 214 -6.76 8.00 22.84
CA THR A 214 -8.00 8.54 23.41
C THR A 214 -8.68 9.60 22.53
N ASP A 215 -7.95 10.15 21.57
CA ASP A 215 -8.41 11.10 20.56
C ASP A 215 -8.83 10.41 19.24
N ASN A 216 -8.90 9.07 19.19
CA ASN A 216 -9.53 8.37 18.07
C ASN A 216 -11.02 8.71 17.99
N PRO A 217 -11.58 8.81 16.76
CA PRO A 217 -12.96 9.29 16.57
C PRO A 217 -14.02 8.39 17.21
N LEU A 218 -13.69 7.13 17.44
CA LEU A 218 -14.58 6.10 18.02
C LEU A 218 -14.17 5.67 19.42
N TYR A 219 -13.18 6.33 20.04
CA TYR A 219 -12.74 6.00 21.39
C TYR A 219 -13.88 6.08 22.40
N GLY A 220 -14.02 5.06 23.25
CA GLY A 220 -15.07 4.96 24.26
C GLY A 220 -16.48 4.68 23.75
N LYS A 221 -16.69 4.55 22.44
CA LYS A 221 -18.01 4.21 21.87
C LYS A 221 -18.25 2.69 21.95
N PRO A 222 -19.38 2.24 22.49
CA PRO A 222 -19.72 0.82 22.55
C PRO A 222 -20.15 0.29 21.18
N GLY A 223 -19.93 -1.02 20.95
CA GLY A 223 -20.41 -1.73 19.77
C GLY A 223 -19.64 -1.45 18.46
N VAL A 224 -18.53 -0.69 18.53
CA VAL A 224 -17.69 -0.36 17.39
C VAL A 224 -16.22 -0.72 17.65
N ILE A 225 -15.43 -0.85 16.60
CA ILE A 225 -13.98 -1.06 16.72
C ILE A 225 -13.30 0.29 16.95
N GLN A 226 -12.87 0.56 18.19
CA GLN A 226 -12.38 1.86 18.62
C GLN A 226 -11.05 2.27 17.99
N ALA A 227 -10.29 1.33 17.41
CA ALA A 227 -9.06 1.59 16.69
C ALA A 227 -9.29 2.18 15.28
N ILE A 228 -10.52 2.18 14.77
CA ILE A 228 -10.84 2.77 13.46
C ILE A 228 -10.58 4.28 13.51
N TYR A 229 -9.80 4.75 12.53
CA TYR A 229 -9.51 6.17 12.32
C TYR A 229 -10.38 6.78 11.22
N SER A 230 -10.60 6.00 10.14
CA SER A 230 -11.50 6.34 9.04
C SER A 230 -12.11 5.06 8.43
N TRP A 231 -13.18 5.20 7.65
CA TRP A 231 -13.93 4.08 7.09
C TRP A 231 -14.49 4.38 5.71
N GLY A 232 -15.23 3.42 5.14
CA GLY A 232 -15.75 3.55 3.78
C GLY A 232 -14.65 3.41 2.73
N ASN A 233 -13.64 2.60 3.01
CA ASN A 233 -12.52 2.29 2.12
C ASN A 233 -12.74 0.94 1.42
N ARG A 234 -12.29 0.84 0.16
CA ARG A 234 -12.30 -0.43 -0.58
C ARG A 234 -11.02 -1.22 -0.36
N ASN A 235 -9.88 -0.65 -0.69
CA ASN A 235 -8.57 -1.31 -0.52
C ASN A 235 -7.43 -0.29 -0.58
N THR A 236 -7.19 0.37 0.53
CA THR A 236 -6.09 1.33 0.67
C THR A 236 -4.76 0.61 0.63
N GLN A 237 -3.87 1.00 -0.30
CA GLN A 237 -2.59 0.36 -0.59
C GLN A 237 -1.38 1.27 -0.38
N GLY A 238 -1.59 2.53 -0.03
CA GLY A 238 -0.53 3.48 0.29
C GLY A 238 -0.97 4.47 1.36
N LEU A 239 -0.05 4.81 2.26
CA LEU A 239 -0.17 5.86 3.25
C LEU A 239 1.13 6.66 3.27
N ALA A 240 1.06 7.98 3.20
CA ALA A 240 2.22 8.85 3.31
C ALA A 240 1.89 10.16 4.03
N GLN A 241 2.77 10.63 4.91
CA GLN A 241 2.64 11.91 5.57
C GLN A 241 3.47 12.97 4.85
N HIS A 242 2.85 14.08 4.47
CA HIS A 242 3.57 15.20 3.87
C HIS A 242 4.63 15.76 4.83
N PRO A 243 5.89 15.88 4.38
CA PRO A 243 7.02 16.15 5.29
C PRO A 243 6.96 17.51 5.99
N GLU A 244 6.30 18.52 5.40
CA GLU A 244 6.21 19.85 5.98
C GLU A 244 4.86 20.11 6.66
N SER A 245 3.76 19.83 5.99
CA SER A 245 2.41 20.11 6.54
C SER A 245 1.92 19.10 7.55
N GLY A 246 2.46 17.86 7.53
CA GLY A 246 1.99 16.76 8.37
C GLY A 246 0.67 16.13 7.91
N VAL A 247 0.08 16.61 6.80
CA VAL A 247 -1.12 16.01 6.20
C VAL A 247 -0.82 14.59 5.74
N ILE A 248 -1.70 13.65 6.07
CA ILE A 248 -1.58 12.26 5.64
C ILE A 248 -2.42 12.06 4.38
N TYR A 249 -1.85 11.37 3.41
CA TYR A 249 -2.49 10.96 2.17
C TYR A 249 -2.65 9.44 2.14
N ALA A 250 -3.74 8.99 1.52
CA ALA A 250 -4.07 7.59 1.34
C ALA A 250 -4.38 7.31 -0.13
N SER A 251 -3.76 6.28 -0.71
CA SER A 251 -4.09 5.79 -2.05
C SER A 251 -5.00 4.57 -1.96
N GLU A 252 -6.01 4.51 -2.81
CA GLU A 252 -7.03 3.48 -2.74
C GLU A 252 -7.37 2.88 -4.10
N HIS A 253 -7.45 1.55 -4.15
CA HIS A 253 -7.95 0.86 -5.34
C HIS A 253 -9.46 1.01 -5.49
N GLY A 254 -9.89 1.60 -6.59
CA GLY A 254 -11.26 1.48 -7.07
C GLY A 254 -11.56 0.08 -7.65
N PRO A 255 -12.79 -0.16 -8.09
CA PRO A 255 -13.13 -1.37 -8.85
C PRO A 255 -12.58 -1.30 -10.29
N GLN A 256 -13.41 -1.30 -11.29
CA GLN A 256 -12.97 -1.04 -12.67
C GLN A 256 -13.03 0.46 -12.97
N GLY A 257 -11.95 1.19 -12.67
CA GLY A 257 -11.89 2.64 -12.57
C GLY A 257 -12.05 3.13 -11.12
N GLY A 258 -11.84 4.45 -10.92
CA GLY A 258 -12.03 5.09 -9.62
C GLY A 258 -10.99 4.73 -8.56
N ASP A 259 -9.74 4.46 -8.97
CA ASP A 259 -8.63 4.52 -8.03
C ASP A 259 -8.50 5.96 -7.51
N GLU A 260 -8.19 6.15 -6.24
CA GLU A 260 -8.26 7.45 -5.59
C GLU A 260 -6.98 7.81 -4.85
N LEU A 261 -6.70 9.11 -4.78
CA LEU A 261 -5.78 9.69 -3.82
C LEU A 261 -6.57 10.61 -2.89
N ASN A 262 -6.59 10.28 -1.61
CA ASN A 262 -7.37 10.93 -0.59
C ASN A 262 -6.48 11.66 0.43
N ILE A 263 -6.97 12.78 1.00
CA ILE A 263 -6.45 13.34 2.24
C ILE A 263 -7.12 12.62 3.40
N LEU A 264 -6.33 12.02 4.29
CA LEU A 264 -6.83 11.26 5.42
C LEU A 264 -7.31 12.19 6.54
N LYS A 265 -8.56 12.05 6.95
CA LYS A 265 -9.21 12.83 8.01
C LYS A 265 -9.61 11.95 9.20
N ASN A 266 -9.48 12.48 10.39
CA ASN A 266 -9.98 11.85 11.61
C ASN A 266 -11.51 11.73 11.55
N GLY A 267 -12.04 10.51 11.59
CA GLY A 267 -13.47 10.23 11.47
C GLY A 267 -14.02 10.41 10.05
N GLY A 268 -13.18 10.46 9.01
CA GLY A 268 -13.60 10.58 7.62
C GLY A 268 -14.25 9.29 7.10
N ASN A 269 -15.36 9.45 6.36
CA ASN A 269 -16.01 8.40 5.60
C ASN A 269 -15.72 8.59 4.11
N TYR A 270 -14.98 7.66 3.49
CA TYR A 270 -14.57 7.72 2.07
C TYR A 270 -15.58 7.10 1.10
N GLY A 271 -16.74 6.73 1.62
CA GLY A 271 -17.95 6.50 0.84
C GLY A 271 -18.12 5.13 0.20
N TRP A 272 -17.07 4.31 0.07
CA TRP A 272 -17.23 2.96 -0.50
C TRP A 272 -18.21 2.10 0.33
N PRO A 273 -19.16 1.36 -0.30
CA PRO A 273 -19.51 1.31 -1.72
C PRO A 273 -20.63 2.26 -2.14
N VAL A 274 -21.05 3.17 -1.28
CA VAL A 274 -22.20 4.09 -1.51
C VAL A 274 -21.90 5.09 -2.63
N VAL A 275 -20.63 5.54 -2.72
CA VAL A 275 -20.13 6.39 -3.82
C VAL A 275 -18.88 5.75 -4.42
N THR A 276 -18.69 5.88 -5.73
CA THR A 276 -17.47 5.46 -6.44
C THR A 276 -17.39 6.12 -7.81
N TYR A 277 -16.16 6.26 -8.35
CA TYR A 277 -15.88 6.69 -9.72
C TYR A 277 -15.65 5.52 -10.68
N GLY A 278 -15.89 4.28 -10.23
CA GLY A 278 -15.73 3.07 -11.01
C GLY A 278 -17.00 2.26 -11.17
N ILE A 279 -16.92 1.22 -11.99
CA ILE A 279 -17.99 0.24 -12.23
C ILE A 279 -17.51 -1.15 -11.79
N ASP A 280 -18.41 -2.13 -11.66
CA ASP A 280 -17.98 -3.48 -11.30
C ASP A 280 -17.23 -4.17 -12.46
N TYR A 281 -16.53 -5.25 -12.14
CA TYR A 281 -15.70 -5.99 -13.10
C TYR A 281 -16.51 -6.69 -14.20
N ASP A 282 -17.80 -6.92 -14.01
CA ASP A 282 -18.72 -7.42 -15.03
C ASP A 282 -19.32 -6.29 -15.91
N GLY A 283 -18.95 -5.03 -15.63
CA GLY A 283 -19.44 -3.85 -16.33
C GLY A 283 -20.72 -3.26 -15.75
N SER A 284 -21.29 -3.84 -14.69
CA SER A 284 -22.47 -3.30 -14.03
C SER A 284 -22.14 -2.03 -13.23
N VAL A 285 -23.13 -1.15 -13.12
CA VAL A 285 -23.05 0.06 -12.30
C VAL A 285 -23.27 -0.33 -10.85
N LEU A 286 -22.28 -0.04 -9.99
CA LEU A 286 -22.35 -0.28 -8.54
C LEU A 286 -23.27 0.73 -7.86
N THR A 287 -23.14 1.99 -8.24
CA THR A 287 -23.94 3.13 -7.77
C THR A 287 -23.89 4.24 -8.79
N ASP A 288 -24.97 5.03 -8.89
CA ASP A 288 -25.01 6.24 -9.74
C ASP A 288 -24.37 7.46 -9.05
N LEU A 289 -23.93 7.29 -7.78
CA LEU A 289 -23.40 8.37 -6.97
C LEU A 289 -21.87 8.39 -7.02
N THR A 290 -21.31 9.52 -7.39
CA THR A 290 -19.88 9.83 -7.23
C THR A 290 -19.63 10.73 -6.01
N HIS A 291 -20.68 11.33 -5.45
CA HIS A 291 -20.65 12.23 -4.31
C HIS A 291 -21.88 12.04 -3.43
N LYS A 292 -21.71 12.19 -2.12
CA LYS A 292 -22.79 12.24 -1.13
C LYS A 292 -22.35 13.05 0.09
N ASP A 293 -23.26 13.84 0.65
CA ASP A 293 -22.99 14.62 1.86
C ASP A 293 -22.53 13.73 3.02
N GLY A 294 -21.52 14.18 3.72
CA GLY A 294 -20.88 13.42 4.81
C GLY A 294 -19.90 12.36 4.36
N MET A 295 -19.58 12.29 3.06
CA MET A 295 -18.55 11.44 2.49
C MET A 295 -17.44 12.27 1.87
N GLU A 296 -16.20 11.91 2.19
CA GLU A 296 -15.00 12.60 1.71
C GLU A 296 -14.79 12.36 0.22
N GLN A 297 -14.23 13.35 -0.45
CA GLN A 297 -13.92 13.28 -1.87
C GLN A 297 -12.41 13.20 -2.10
N PRO A 298 -11.94 12.41 -3.10
CA PRO A 298 -10.52 12.35 -3.44
C PRO A 298 -10.02 13.66 -4.04
N ILE A 299 -8.73 13.96 -3.83
CA ILE A 299 -8.05 15.08 -4.50
C ILE A 299 -7.75 14.79 -5.97
N THR A 300 -7.73 13.52 -6.33
CA THR A 300 -7.69 13.02 -7.71
C THR A 300 -8.12 11.55 -7.76
N TYR A 301 -8.62 11.14 -8.91
CA TYR A 301 -8.95 9.74 -9.19
C TYR A 301 -8.53 9.35 -10.61
N TRP A 302 -8.45 8.04 -10.86
CA TRP A 302 -8.05 7.49 -12.17
C TRP A 302 -9.13 6.57 -12.72
N THR A 303 -9.58 6.89 -13.92
CA THR A 303 -10.43 6.03 -14.75
C THR A 303 -9.83 5.99 -16.16
N PRO A 304 -9.35 4.82 -16.62
CA PRO A 304 -9.41 3.50 -16.00
C PRO A 304 -8.52 3.38 -14.75
N SER A 305 -8.83 2.39 -13.88
CA SER A 305 -8.01 2.05 -12.71
C SER A 305 -6.59 1.69 -13.12
N ILE A 306 -5.61 2.36 -12.52
CA ILE A 306 -4.18 2.05 -12.67
C ILE A 306 -3.72 0.96 -11.70
N ALA A 307 -4.58 0.58 -10.74
CA ALA A 307 -4.29 -0.18 -9.53
C ALA A 307 -3.18 0.50 -8.72
N ILE A 308 -3.51 1.70 -8.20
CA ILE A 308 -2.60 2.53 -7.41
C ILE A 308 -2.10 1.75 -6.19
N GLY A 309 -0.79 1.76 -5.93
CA GLY A 309 -0.17 1.04 -4.81
C GLY A 309 0.40 1.99 -3.75
N ALA A 310 1.62 1.73 -3.33
CA ALA A 310 2.34 2.56 -2.37
C ALA A 310 2.53 4.00 -2.86
N ILE A 311 2.59 4.89 -1.90
CA ILE A 311 2.90 6.30 -2.12
C ILE A 311 3.98 6.75 -1.14
N GLU A 312 4.89 7.63 -1.58
CA GLU A 312 5.98 8.14 -0.74
C GLU A 312 6.30 9.58 -1.14
N PHE A 313 6.46 10.48 -0.17
CA PHE A 313 6.90 11.85 -0.45
C PHE A 313 8.42 11.91 -0.65
N VAL A 314 8.83 12.69 -1.64
CA VAL A 314 10.25 12.94 -1.90
C VAL A 314 10.83 13.80 -0.78
N THR A 315 11.66 13.18 0.06
CA THR A 315 12.35 13.81 1.19
C THR A 315 13.86 13.80 1.03
N GLY A 316 14.39 12.94 0.14
CA GLY A 316 15.81 12.72 -0.06
C GLY A 316 16.54 13.89 -0.74
N SER A 317 17.84 13.98 -0.48
CA SER A 317 18.73 15.00 -1.07
C SER A 317 19.03 14.77 -2.55
N GLU A 318 18.82 13.56 -3.05
CA GLU A 318 19.11 13.17 -4.44
C GLU A 318 18.17 13.88 -5.43
N PHE A 319 16.89 14.07 -5.07
CA PHE A 319 15.89 14.64 -5.97
C PHE A 319 15.36 16.01 -5.49
N VAL A 320 16.25 16.96 -5.27
CA VAL A 320 15.93 18.29 -4.67
C VAL A 320 14.81 19.03 -5.40
N ARG A 321 14.77 18.95 -6.76
CA ARG A 321 13.72 19.58 -7.57
C ARG A 321 12.35 18.92 -7.42
N TRP A 322 12.29 17.72 -6.85
CA TRP A 322 11.06 17.00 -6.57
C TRP A 322 10.67 17.02 -5.10
N LYS A 323 11.38 17.80 -4.29
CA LYS A 323 11.08 17.93 -2.87
C LYS A 323 9.58 18.16 -2.65
N ASN A 324 8.99 17.41 -1.72
CA ASN A 324 7.56 17.42 -1.41
C ASN A 324 6.62 16.94 -2.54
N ASN A 325 7.14 16.45 -3.66
CA ASN A 325 6.30 15.74 -4.61
C ASN A 325 5.98 14.35 -4.10
N LEU A 326 4.86 13.78 -4.53
CA LEU A 326 4.43 12.44 -4.18
C LEU A 326 4.82 11.47 -5.29
N ILE A 327 5.58 10.43 -4.96
CA ILE A 327 5.81 9.30 -5.84
C ILE A 327 4.69 8.29 -5.61
N VAL A 328 4.13 7.77 -6.70
CA VAL A 328 2.97 6.88 -6.71
C VAL A 328 3.31 5.66 -7.54
N THR A 329 3.02 4.50 -7.01
CA THR A 329 3.18 3.22 -7.71
C THR A 329 1.86 2.76 -8.32
N ALA A 330 1.92 2.03 -9.44
CA ALA A 330 0.75 1.47 -10.10
C ALA A 330 1.01 0.02 -10.53
N LEU A 331 0.12 -0.88 -10.08
CA LEU A 331 0.27 -2.31 -10.30
C LEU A 331 -0.21 -2.73 -11.69
N LYS A 332 -1.41 -2.30 -12.10
CA LYS A 332 -2.02 -2.72 -13.38
C LYS A 332 -1.33 -2.06 -14.57
N PHE A 333 -1.07 -0.77 -14.47
CA PHE A 333 -0.41 -0.03 -15.54
C PHE A 333 1.11 -0.15 -15.50
N GLN A 334 1.66 -0.83 -14.45
CA GLN A 334 3.10 -1.04 -14.30
C GLN A 334 3.87 0.29 -14.36
N GLU A 335 3.41 1.28 -13.61
CA GLU A 335 3.95 2.62 -13.66
C GLU A 335 4.50 3.07 -12.31
N LEU A 336 5.56 3.87 -12.37
CA LEU A 336 6.02 4.74 -11.31
C LEU A 336 5.70 6.17 -11.75
N ARG A 337 4.96 6.92 -10.95
CA ARG A 337 4.50 8.27 -11.25
C ARG A 337 4.99 9.27 -10.21
N ARG A 338 5.20 10.50 -10.64
CA ARG A 338 5.41 11.66 -9.78
C ARG A 338 4.21 12.59 -9.88
N LEU A 339 3.67 13.00 -8.74
CA LEU A 339 2.61 13.97 -8.63
C LEU A 339 3.12 15.23 -7.94
N VAL A 340 2.75 16.38 -8.46
CA VAL A 340 2.93 17.68 -7.80
C VAL A 340 1.63 18.01 -7.08
N ILE A 341 1.68 18.01 -5.76
CA ILE A 341 0.53 18.34 -4.90
C ILE A 341 0.57 19.85 -4.60
N ASP A 342 -0.58 20.51 -4.72
CA ASP A 342 -0.77 21.91 -4.37
C ASP A 342 -2.07 22.04 -3.54
N GLY A 343 -1.92 22.07 -2.22
CA GLY A 343 -3.06 22.06 -1.30
C GLY A 343 -3.84 20.75 -1.37
N ASP A 344 -5.07 20.82 -1.82
CA ASP A 344 -6.03 19.73 -1.91
C ASP A 344 -6.24 19.21 -3.34
N HIS A 345 -5.33 19.51 -4.26
CA HIS A 345 -5.42 19.03 -5.64
C HIS A 345 -4.06 18.66 -6.24
N VAL A 346 -4.08 17.85 -7.28
CA VAL A 346 -2.91 17.45 -8.06
C VAL A 346 -2.72 18.41 -9.22
N LYS A 347 -1.61 19.18 -9.19
CA LYS A 347 -1.29 20.21 -10.18
C LYS A 347 -0.65 19.64 -11.45
N ASP A 348 0.17 18.62 -11.33
CA ASP A 348 0.89 17.97 -12.45
C ASP A 348 1.17 16.51 -12.14
N GLN A 349 1.23 15.69 -13.19
CA GLN A 349 1.59 14.28 -13.13
C GLN A 349 2.63 13.94 -14.19
N GLU A 350 3.58 13.09 -13.86
CA GLU A 350 4.60 12.60 -14.76
C GLU A 350 4.83 11.11 -14.56
N ILE A 351 4.81 10.32 -15.64
CA ILE A 351 5.19 8.91 -15.61
C ILE A 351 6.71 8.83 -15.69
N LEU A 352 7.33 8.27 -14.65
CA LEU A 352 8.77 8.09 -14.54
C LEU A 352 9.23 6.77 -15.17
N LEU A 353 8.46 5.68 -14.94
CA LEU A 353 8.69 4.34 -15.51
C LEU A 353 7.36 3.73 -15.93
N LYS A 354 7.40 2.88 -16.97
CA LYS A 354 6.21 2.15 -17.44
C LYS A 354 6.59 0.82 -18.10
N GLY A 355 5.87 -0.26 -17.75
CA GLY A 355 5.98 -1.55 -18.44
C GLY A 355 7.04 -2.50 -17.88
N TYR A 356 7.56 -2.26 -16.68
CA TYR A 356 8.67 -3.04 -16.10
C TYR A 356 8.25 -3.90 -14.89
N GLY A 357 7.01 -4.32 -14.86
CA GLY A 357 6.41 -5.11 -13.79
C GLY A 357 5.42 -4.28 -12.96
N ARG A 358 4.63 -4.97 -12.17
CA ARG A 358 3.67 -4.37 -11.23
C ARG A 358 4.43 -3.63 -10.13
N VAL A 359 4.42 -2.31 -10.14
CA VAL A 359 5.17 -1.52 -9.17
C VAL A 359 4.44 -1.55 -7.82
N ARG A 360 5.03 -2.26 -6.85
CA ARG A 360 4.41 -2.60 -5.57
C ARG A 360 4.70 -1.60 -4.47
N ASP A 361 5.97 -1.19 -4.35
CA ASP A 361 6.42 -0.31 -3.27
C ASP A 361 7.48 0.66 -3.75
N VAL A 362 7.61 1.77 -3.05
CA VAL A 362 8.66 2.77 -3.24
C VAL A 362 9.07 3.32 -1.89
N LYS A 363 10.39 3.40 -1.67
CA LYS A 363 11.01 3.99 -0.47
C LYS A 363 12.23 4.83 -0.84
N PHE A 364 12.45 5.90 -0.09
CA PHE A 364 13.71 6.64 -0.19
C PHE A 364 14.71 6.07 0.80
N GLY A 365 15.86 5.63 0.28
CA GLY A 365 16.96 5.14 1.11
C GLY A 365 17.70 6.27 1.84
N PRO A 366 18.52 5.93 2.84
CA PRO A 366 19.37 6.90 3.55
C PRO A 366 20.39 7.61 2.65
N ASP A 367 20.66 7.06 1.47
CA ASP A 367 21.49 7.64 0.41
C ASP A 367 20.73 8.65 -0.47
N GLY A 368 19.41 8.84 -0.21
CA GLY A 368 18.52 9.71 -0.96
C GLY A 368 17.99 9.12 -2.25
N ALA A 369 18.43 7.94 -2.67
CA ALA A 369 17.94 7.24 -3.86
C ALA A 369 16.51 6.68 -3.64
N MET A 370 15.76 6.51 -4.73
CA MET A 370 14.50 5.75 -4.70
C MET A 370 14.79 4.25 -4.85
N TYR A 371 14.19 3.45 -3.99
CA TYR A 371 14.16 2.00 -4.08
C TYR A 371 12.74 1.55 -4.40
N VAL A 372 12.60 0.77 -5.45
CA VAL A 372 11.30 0.37 -5.99
C VAL A 372 11.21 -1.14 -6.04
N ILE A 373 10.11 -1.67 -5.51
CA ILE A 373 9.78 -3.09 -5.60
C ILE A 373 8.83 -3.31 -6.78
N THR A 374 9.12 -4.33 -7.60
CA THR A 374 8.21 -4.80 -8.65
C THR A 374 7.85 -6.27 -8.47
N ASN A 375 6.69 -6.66 -9.01
CA ASN A 375 6.25 -8.05 -9.12
C ASN A 375 5.95 -8.38 -10.59
N GLY A 376 6.39 -9.56 -11.02
CA GLY A 376 6.30 -10.00 -12.40
C GLY A 376 7.04 -9.11 -13.40
N PRO A 377 8.39 -8.98 -13.31
CA PRO A 377 9.32 -9.76 -12.48
C PRO A 377 9.45 -9.23 -11.04
N ASP A 378 9.78 -10.15 -10.12
CA ASP A 378 10.08 -9.84 -8.73
C ASP A 378 11.47 -9.24 -8.61
N GLN A 379 11.54 -7.93 -8.29
CA GLN A 379 12.79 -7.18 -8.29
C GLN A 379 12.80 -6.09 -7.23
N VAL A 380 14.00 -5.72 -6.80
CA VAL A 380 14.29 -4.43 -6.16
C VAL A 380 15.23 -3.66 -7.08
N ILE A 381 14.81 -2.48 -7.48
CA ILE A 381 15.62 -1.56 -8.30
C ILE A 381 15.95 -0.30 -7.49
N ARG A 382 17.10 0.30 -7.79
CA ARG A 382 17.55 1.57 -7.22
C ARG A 382 17.59 2.61 -8.32
N ILE A 383 17.08 3.80 -8.04
CA ILE A 383 16.97 4.90 -8.97
C ILE A 383 17.68 6.11 -8.37
N THR A 384 18.63 6.66 -9.11
CA THR A 384 19.37 7.90 -8.77
C THR A 384 19.30 8.89 -9.92
N GLN A 385 19.73 10.11 -9.71
CA GLN A 385 20.05 11.02 -10.83
C GLN A 385 21.41 10.66 -11.44
N GLU A 386 21.59 10.94 -12.75
CA GLU A 386 22.89 10.90 -13.43
C GLU A 386 23.68 12.17 -13.16
#